data_c2ed986507c70e7797ea02951010a64e
#
_entry.id   c2ed986507c70e7797ea02951010a64e
#
_cell.length_a   1.000
_cell.length_b   1.000
_cell.length_c   1.000
_cell.angle_alpha   90.00
_cell.angle_beta   90.00
_cell.angle_gamma   90.00
#
_symmetry.space_group_name_H-M   'P 1'
#
loop_
_entity.id
_entity.type
_entity.pdbx_description
1 polymer ?
#
loop_
_entity_poly.entity_id
_entity_poly.type
_entity_poly.pdbx_seq_one_letter_code
_entity_poly.pdbx_strand_id
1 'polypeptide(L)'
;NFHGEAVGVVQMERLFSAAEKANVNGYIVTSGYRSTEKQQEIYEQSGQGLANRPGYSEHQTGLAFDVTTRYDSGGFQDTEQYKWLVAHCAEYGFILRYPEGKQDVTGIETEYWHYRYVGASAAREIMRRGITLEEYLK
;
A
#
# COMPACT_ATOMS: atom_id res chain seq x y z
N ASN A 1 13.45 -8.91 6.01
CA ASN A 1 13.92 -10.04 5.24
C ASN A 1 14.19 -9.64 3.80
N PHE A 2 15.42 -9.89 3.35
CA PHE A 2 15.85 -9.53 1.99
C PHE A 2 14.97 -10.18 0.91
N HIS A 3 14.64 -11.46 1.10
CA HIS A 3 13.80 -12.19 0.14
C HIS A 3 12.38 -11.62 0.06
N GLY A 4 11.84 -11.16 1.18
CA GLY A 4 10.53 -10.54 1.22
C GLY A 4 10.49 -9.26 0.42
N GLU A 5 11.53 -8.42 0.54
CA GLU A 5 11.65 -7.19 -0.26
C GLU A 5 11.67 -7.51 -1.75
N ALA A 6 12.50 -8.48 -2.16
CA ALA A 6 12.63 -8.84 -3.57
C ALA A 6 11.31 -9.34 -4.14
N VAL A 7 10.57 -10.16 -3.39
CA VAL A 7 9.27 -10.66 -3.83
C VAL A 7 8.27 -9.52 -3.98
N GLY A 8 8.22 -8.60 -3.02
CA GLY A 8 7.32 -7.45 -3.08
C GLY A 8 7.59 -6.57 -4.31
N VAL A 9 8.85 -6.27 -4.57
CA VAL A 9 9.24 -5.46 -5.72
C VAL A 9 8.85 -6.15 -7.02
N VAL A 10 9.15 -7.44 -7.15
CA VAL A 10 8.83 -8.20 -8.36
C VAL A 10 7.32 -8.20 -8.62
N GLN A 11 6.52 -8.43 -7.59
CA GLN A 11 5.07 -8.47 -7.75
C GLN A 11 4.51 -7.08 -8.07
N MET A 12 5.06 -6.01 -7.51
CA MET A 12 4.63 -4.65 -7.85
C MET A 12 4.92 -4.33 -9.30
N GLU A 13 6.07 -4.75 -9.81
CA GLU A 13 6.41 -4.57 -11.23
C GLU A 13 5.46 -5.33 -12.14
N ARG A 14 5.09 -6.55 -11.75
CA ARG A 14 4.13 -7.35 -12.52
C ARG A 14 2.74 -6.71 -12.52
N LEU A 15 2.33 -6.16 -11.40
CA LEU A 15 1.06 -5.46 -11.27
C LEU A 15 1.01 -4.26 -12.21
N PHE A 16 2.06 -3.44 -12.23
CA PHE A 16 2.12 -2.28 -13.12
C PHE A 16 2.19 -2.69 -14.59
N SER A 17 2.87 -3.78 -14.90
CA SER A 17 2.92 -4.31 -16.26
C SER A 17 1.51 -4.74 -16.73
N ALA A 18 0.75 -5.38 -15.87
CA ALA A 18 -0.62 -5.77 -16.17
C ALA A 18 -1.51 -4.55 -16.37
N ALA A 19 -1.34 -3.51 -15.56
CA ALA A 19 -2.07 -2.26 -15.71
C ALA A 19 -1.79 -1.62 -17.07
N GLU A 20 -0.53 -1.59 -17.47
CA GLU A 20 -0.11 -1.03 -18.77
C GLU A 20 -0.78 -1.77 -19.93
N LYS A 21 -0.87 -3.09 -19.83
CA LYS A 21 -1.57 -3.90 -20.84
C LYS A 21 -3.07 -3.60 -20.90
N ALA A 22 -3.62 -3.10 -19.81
CA ALA A 22 -5.03 -2.70 -19.74
C ALA A 22 -5.21 -1.21 -20.08
N ASN A 23 -4.15 -0.55 -20.59
CA ASN A 23 -4.13 0.88 -20.92
C ASN A 23 -4.28 1.79 -19.69
N VAL A 24 -3.87 1.32 -18.53
CA VAL A 24 -3.81 2.12 -17.31
C VAL A 24 -2.35 2.25 -16.91
N ASN A 25 -1.80 3.45 -17.02
CA ASN A 25 -0.37 3.69 -16.79
C ASN A 25 -0.15 4.97 -16.01
N GLY A 26 1.13 5.31 -15.80
CA GLY A 26 1.49 6.54 -15.11
C GLY A 26 1.58 6.40 -13.59
N TYR A 27 1.73 5.18 -13.10
CA TYR A 27 1.95 4.94 -11.68
C TYR A 27 3.34 5.41 -11.25
N ILE A 28 3.41 5.92 -10.03
CA ILE A 28 4.66 6.38 -9.43
C ILE A 28 4.73 5.78 -8.03
N VAL A 29 5.83 5.10 -7.72
CA VAL A 29 6.09 4.63 -6.36
C VAL A 29 6.84 5.74 -5.65
N THR A 30 6.19 6.40 -4.71
CA THR A 30 6.75 7.54 -4.00
C THR A 30 7.53 7.14 -2.76
N SER A 31 7.27 5.95 -2.23
CA SER A 31 7.93 5.44 -1.05
C SER A 31 7.88 3.93 -1.05
N GLY A 32 9.03 3.30 -0.90
CA GLY A 32 9.17 1.87 -0.66
C GLY A 32 9.77 1.68 0.73
N TYR A 33 10.95 1.04 0.81
CA TYR A 33 11.63 0.86 2.08
C TYR A 33 12.02 2.22 2.71
N ARG A 34 11.83 2.34 4.02
CA ARG A 34 12.28 3.51 4.79
C ARG A 34 13.17 3.07 5.94
N SER A 35 14.24 3.84 6.18
CA SER A 35 15.08 3.66 7.37
C SER A 35 14.34 4.17 8.60
N THR A 36 14.84 3.80 9.78
CA THR A 36 14.29 4.28 11.05
C THR A 36 14.37 5.81 11.13
N GLU A 37 15.49 6.39 10.68
CA GLU A 37 15.69 7.84 10.70
C GLU A 37 14.68 8.55 9.80
N LYS A 38 14.45 8.02 8.61
CA LYS A 38 13.48 8.60 7.68
C LYS A 38 12.07 8.54 8.26
N GLN A 39 11.71 7.45 8.90
CA GLN A 39 10.40 7.33 9.52
C GLN A 39 10.23 8.31 10.68
N GLN A 40 11.29 8.58 11.43
CA GLN A 40 11.25 9.58 12.49
C GLN A 40 10.95 10.97 11.94
N GLU A 41 11.61 11.36 10.86
CA GLU A 41 11.34 12.64 10.20
C GLU A 41 9.89 12.75 9.77
N ILE A 42 9.36 11.70 9.15
CA ILE A 42 7.98 11.69 8.65
C ILE A 42 6.99 11.80 9.84
N TYR A 43 7.24 11.07 10.91
CA TYR A 43 6.39 11.09 12.09
C TYR A 43 6.35 12.48 12.71
N GLU A 44 7.50 13.14 12.83
CA GLU A 44 7.60 14.48 13.40
C GLU A 44 6.93 15.54 12.53
N GLN A 45 7.03 15.40 11.21
CA GLN A 45 6.43 16.34 10.26
C GLN A 45 4.92 16.17 10.11
N SER A 46 4.44 14.93 10.17
CA SER A 46 3.04 14.60 9.89
C SER A 46 2.15 14.57 11.12
N GLY A 47 2.73 14.45 12.29
CA GLY A 47 1.98 14.28 13.52
C GLY A 47 1.46 12.85 13.70
N GLN A 48 0.91 12.59 14.86
CA GLN A 48 0.40 11.27 15.21
C GLN A 48 -0.88 10.98 14.41
N GLY A 49 -1.00 9.77 13.95
CA GLY A 49 -2.15 9.33 13.17
C GLY A 49 -1.95 9.47 11.67
N LEU A 50 -0.97 10.25 11.22
CA LEU A 50 -0.64 10.40 9.81
C LEU A 50 0.55 9.54 9.39
N ALA A 51 1.40 9.15 10.35
CA ALA A 51 2.52 8.25 10.11
C ALA A 51 2.83 7.46 11.37
N ASN A 52 3.31 6.23 11.21
CA ASN A 52 3.71 5.39 12.33
C ASN A 52 5.03 5.86 12.91
N ARG A 53 5.22 5.61 14.20
CA ARG A 53 6.49 5.87 14.87
C ARG A 53 7.61 5.02 14.27
N PRO A 54 8.88 5.46 14.39
CA PRO A 54 10.01 4.65 13.94
C PRO A 54 9.96 3.24 14.55
N GLY A 55 10.24 2.23 13.74
CA GLY A 55 10.16 0.83 14.12
C GLY A 55 8.79 0.21 13.94
N TYR A 56 7.74 1.02 13.72
CA TYR A 56 6.37 0.54 13.56
C TYR A 56 5.83 0.70 12.14
N SER A 57 6.54 1.43 11.26
CA SER A 57 6.11 1.59 9.87
C SER A 57 6.35 0.32 9.06
N GLU A 58 5.38 -0.06 8.25
CA GLU A 58 5.51 -1.19 7.34
C GLU A 58 6.56 -0.97 6.26
N HIS A 59 6.90 0.28 5.94
CA HIS A 59 7.93 0.60 4.96
C HIS A 59 9.31 0.10 5.40
N GLN A 60 9.50 -0.11 6.70
CA GLN A 60 10.75 -0.66 7.22
C GLN A 60 10.89 -2.16 6.97
N THR A 61 9.82 -2.84 6.58
CA THR A 61 9.86 -4.26 6.22
C THR A 61 10.26 -4.48 4.77
N GLY A 62 10.18 -3.45 3.92
CA GLY A 62 10.36 -3.58 2.48
C GLY A 62 9.17 -4.21 1.77
N LEU A 63 8.04 -4.39 2.46
CA LEU A 63 6.84 -5.02 1.91
C LEU A 63 5.72 -4.03 1.61
N ALA A 64 5.90 -2.77 1.96
CA ALA A 64 4.88 -1.74 1.77
C ALA A 64 5.36 -0.69 0.78
N PHE A 65 4.44 -0.21 -0.05
CA PHE A 65 4.72 0.74 -1.12
C PHE A 65 3.65 1.82 -1.13
N ASP A 66 4.08 3.07 -1.24
CA ASP A 66 3.17 4.20 -1.48
C ASP A 66 3.13 4.45 -2.98
N VAL A 67 1.94 4.40 -3.55
CA VAL A 67 1.73 4.50 -4.99
C VAL A 67 0.81 5.67 -5.30
N THR A 68 1.19 6.50 -6.27
CA THR A 68 0.36 7.57 -6.76
C THR A 68 0.47 7.65 -8.29
N THR A 69 -0.01 8.73 -8.87
CA THR A 69 0.10 8.98 -10.30
C THR A 69 0.28 10.47 -10.56
N ARG A 70 0.95 10.81 -11.66
CA ARG A 70 1.09 12.21 -12.09
C ARG A 70 -0.25 12.83 -12.50
N TYR A 71 -1.27 12.01 -12.71
CA TYR A 71 -2.60 12.46 -13.15
C TYR A 71 -3.53 12.77 -11.99
N ASP A 72 -2.99 12.81 -10.77
CA ASP A 72 -3.73 13.08 -9.54
C ASP A 72 -3.98 14.58 -9.41
N SER A 73 -5.16 15.02 -9.84
CA SER A 73 -5.55 16.44 -9.73
C SER A 73 -6.59 16.68 -8.65
N GLY A 74 -7.26 15.65 -8.16
CA GLY A 74 -8.29 15.76 -7.13
C GLY A 74 -8.13 14.77 -5.99
N GLY A 75 -7.02 14.04 -5.97
CA GLY A 75 -6.75 12.97 -5.01
C GLY A 75 -6.60 11.66 -5.73
N PHE A 76 -5.68 10.82 -5.25
CA PHE A 76 -5.40 9.55 -5.90
C PHE A 76 -6.64 8.67 -6.01
N GLN A 77 -7.51 8.71 -5.00
CA GLN A 77 -8.73 7.89 -4.95
C GLN A 77 -9.73 8.23 -6.07
N ASP A 78 -9.59 9.39 -6.71
CA ASP A 78 -10.49 9.80 -7.80
C ASP A 78 -9.95 9.44 -9.18
N THR A 79 -8.77 8.83 -9.24
CA THR A 79 -8.13 8.51 -10.52
C THR A 79 -8.51 7.13 -11.04
N GLU A 80 -8.41 6.97 -12.36
CA GLU A 80 -8.55 5.67 -13.02
C GLU A 80 -7.47 4.70 -12.51
N GLN A 81 -6.28 5.22 -12.25
CA GLN A 81 -5.16 4.45 -11.74
C GLN A 81 -5.49 3.81 -10.40
N TYR A 82 -6.08 4.55 -9.47
CA TYR A 82 -6.50 4.00 -8.18
C TYR A 82 -7.57 2.91 -8.37
N LYS A 83 -8.57 3.19 -9.18
CA LYS A 83 -9.70 2.27 -9.38
C LYS A 83 -9.23 0.93 -9.93
N TRP A 84 -8.33 0.97 -10.89
CA TRP A 84 -7.74 -0.25 -11.44
C TRP A 84 -6.88 -0.97 -10.40
N LEU A 85 -6.04 -0.22 -9.71
CA LEU A 85 -5.12 -0.77 -8.72
C LEU A 85 -5.85 -1.50 -7.60
N VAL A 86 -6.86 -0.86 -7.00
CA VAL A 86 -7.58 -1.46 -5.88
C VAL A 86 -8.39 -2.67 -6.31
N ALA A 87 -8.83 -2.71 -7.57
CA ALA A 87 -9.56 -3.85 -8.11
C ALA A 87 -8.68 -5.06 -8.40
N HIS A 88 -7.39 -4.85 -8.66
CA HIS A 88 -6.49 -5.92 -9.12
C HIS A 88 -5.31 -6.22 -8.20
N CYS A 89 -5.06 -5.41 -7.18
CA CYS A 89 -3.87 -5.56 -6.35
C CYS A 89 -3.78 -6.93 -5.68
N ALA A 90 -4.90 -7.52 -5.31
CA ALA A 90 -4.93 -8.81 -4.63
C ALA A 90 -4.37 -9.94 -5.49
N GLU A 91 -4.53 -9.85 -6.81
CA GLU A 91 -4.02 -10.87 -7.73
C GLU A 91 -2.49 -10.98 -7.67
N TYR A 92 -1.84 -9.91 -7.24
CA TYR A 92 -0.38 -9.81 -7.15
C TYR A 92 0.11 -9.82 -5.71
N GLY A 93 -0.78 -10.12 -4.77
CA GLY A 93 -0.42 -10.30 -3.37
C GLY A 93 -0.48 -9.04 -2.53
N PHE A 94 -1.06 -7.97 -3.04
CA PHE A 94 -1.14 -6.69 -2.31
C PHE A 94 -2.53 -6.41 -1.79
N ILE A 95 -2.60 -5.70 -0.66
CA ILE A 95 -3.86 -5.19 -0.12
C ILE A 95 -3.76 -3.67 0.03
N LEU A 96 -4.93 -3.01 -0.01
CA LEU A 96 -5.06 -1.63 0.43
C LEU A 96 -5.01 -1.69 1.97
N ARG A 97 -3.91 -1.24 2.54
CA ARG A 97 -3.59 -1.51 3.95
C ARG A 97 -4.49 -0.76 4.93
N TYR A 98 -4.83 0.49 4.61
CA TYR A 98 -5.61 1.34 5.51
C TYR A 98 -6.87 1.82 4.80
N PRO A 99 -7.88 0.93 4.68
CA PRO A 99 -9.09 1.26 3.95
C PRO A 99 -10.02 2.17 4.74
N GLU A 100 -10.97 2.75 4.03
CA GLU A 100 -11.96 3.65 4.60
C GLU A 100 -12.79 2.94 5.70
N GLY A 101 -13.07 3.68 6.77
CA GLY A 101 -13.92 3.18 7.85
C GLY A 101 -13.25 2.25 8.84
N LYS A 102 -11.94 2.10 8.80
CA LYS A 102 -11.22 1.14 9.64
C LYS A 102 -10.16 1.78 10.56
N GLN A 103 -10.19 3.08 10.73
CA GLN A 103 -9.19 3.76 11.56
C GLN A 103 -9.20 3.27 13.00
N ASP A 104 -10.35 2.92 13.54
CA ASP A 104 -10.48 2.40 14.89
C ASP A 104 -9.85 1.01 15.05
N VAL A 105 -9.68 0.27 13.95
CA VAL A 105 -9.04 -1.05 13.94
C VAL A 105 -7.53 -0.93 13.72
N THR A 106 -7.13 -0.13 12.74
CA THR A 106 -5.71 -0.02 12.34
C THR A 106 -4.94 1.01 13.14
N GLY A 107 -5.61 2.01 13.69
CA GLY A 107 -4.97 3.14 14.35
C GLY A 107 -4.44 4.18 13.37
N ILE A 108 -4.66 3.98 12.07
CA ILE A 108 -4.14 4.87 11.01
C ILE A 108 -5.32 5.38 10.18
N GLU A 109 -5.29 6.66 9.83
CA GLU A 109 -6.30 7.23 8.92
C GLU A 109 -6.26 6.54 7.56
N THR A 110 -7.36 6.63 6.82
CA THR A 110 -7.46 6.07 5.47
C THR A 110 -6.31 6.55 4.58
N GLU A 111 -5.65 5.61 3.92
CA GLU A 111 -4.57 5.91 2.98
C GLU A 111 -4.81 5.15 1.69
N TYR A 112 -5.30 5.84 0.66
CA TYR A 112 -5.62 5.22 -0.63
C TYR A 112 -4.37 4.83 -1.42
N TRP A 113 -3.19 5.29 -1.00
CA TRP A 113 -1.91 5.10 -1.69
C TRP A 113 -1.03 3.99 -1.09
N HIS A 114 -1.36 3.47 0.08
CA HIS A 114 -0.49 2.56 0.83
C HIS A 114 -0.90 1.10 0.61
N TYR A 115 0.00 0.33 0.00
CA TYR A 115 -0.24 -1.07 -0.33
C TYR A 115 0.80 -1.96 0.35
N ARG A 116 0.32 -3.03 0.99
CA ARG A 116 1.16 -3.98 1.69
C ARG A 116 1.14 -5.32 0.97
N TYR A 117 2.33 -5.90 0.73
CA TYR A 117 2.43 -7.26 0.20
C TYR A 117 2.17 -8.26 1.32
N VAL A 118 1.22 -9.16 1.11
CA VAL A 118 0.88 -10.22 2.07
C VAL A 118 0.79 -11.60 1.40
N GLY A 119 1.02 -11.65 0.08
CA GLY A 119 0.87 -12.88 -0.70
C GLY A 119 -0.54 -12.97 -1.28
N ALA A 120 -0.66 -13.64 -2.43
CA ALA A 120 -1.91 -13.63 -3.19
C ALA A 120 -3.07 -14.29 -2.45
N SER A 121 -2.82 -15.38 -1.75
CA SER A 121 -3.90 -16.09 -1.04
C SER A 121 -4.54 -15.22 0.04
N ALA A 122 -3.72 -14.63 0.91
CA ALA A 122 -4.20 -13.74 1.97
C ALA A 122 -4.81 -12.47 1.37
N ALA A 123 -4.17 -11.91 0.34
CA ALA A 123 -4.64 -10.67 -0.27
C ALA A 123 -6.05 -10.83 -0.87
N ARG A 124 -6.28 -11.92 -1.58
CA ARG A 124 -7.60 -12.20 -2.17
C ARG A 124 -8.67 -12.32 -1.09
N GLU A 125 -8.36 -13.00 0.00
CA GLU A 125 -9.31 -13.19 1.11
C GLU A 125 -9.63 -11.85 1.77
N ILE A 126 -8.60 -11.07 2.09
CA ILE A 126 -8.74 -9.76 2.74
C ILE A 126 -9.57 -8.80 1.88
N MET A 127 -9.21 -8.68 0.61
CA MET A 127 -9.89 -7.74 -0.28
C MET A 127 -11.31 -8.19 -0.58
N ARG A 128 -11.53 -9.50 -0.76
CA ARG A 128 -12.87 -10.05 -1.00
C ARG A 128 -13.82 -9.78 0.17
N ARG A 129 -13.31 -9.94 1.39
CA ARG A 129 -14.11 -9.77 2.61
C ARG A 129 -14.22 -8.30 3.05
N GLY A 130 -13.40 -7.41 2.48
CA GLY A 130 -13.41 -6.01 2.87
C GLY A 130 -12.93 -5.78 4.29
N ILE A 131 -11.95 -6.55 4.74
CA ILE A 131 -11.40 -6.48 6.09
C ILE A 131 -9.97 -5.96 6.07
N THR A 132 -9.42 -5.68 7.25
CA THR A 132 -8.04 -5.24 7.39
C THR A 132 -7.12 -6.43 7.65
N LEU A 133 -5.80 -6.19 7.54
CA LEU A 133 -4.82 -7.20 7.92
C LEU A 133 -4.97 -7.59 9.39
N GLU A 134 -5.22 -6.62 10.26
CA GLU A 134 -5.45 -6.88 11.69
C GLU A 134 -6.63 -7.83 11.90
N GLU A 135 -7.73 -7.60 11.18
CA GLU A 135 -8.92 -8.45 11.29
C GLU A 135 -8.66 -9.85 10.75
N TYR A 136 -7.87 -9.95 9.69
CA TYR A 136 -7.50 -11.23 9.09
C TYR A 136 -6.66 -12.09 10.03
N LEU A 137 -5.77 -11.46 10.80
CA LEU A 137 -4.83 -12.17 11.70
C LEU A 137 -5.43 -12.53 13.05
N LYS A 138 -6.64 -12.12 13.35
CA LYS A 138 -7.32 -12.48 14.58
C LYS A 138 -7.71 -13.94 14.64
#